data_70e960c5f7dd61815ab5f761466cf205
#
_entry.id   70e960c5f7dd61815ab5f761466cf205
#
_cell.length_a   1.000
_cell.length_b   1.000
_cell.length_c   1.000
_cell.angle_alpha   90.00
_cell.angle_beta   90.00
_cell.angle_gamma   90.00
#
_symmetry.space_group_name_H-M   'P 1'
#
loop_
_entity.id
_entity.type
_entity.pdbx_description
1 polymer ?
#
loop_
_entity_poly.entity_id
_entity_poly.type
_entity_poly.pdbx_seq_one_letter_code
_entity_poly.pdbx_strand_id
1 'polypeptide(L)'
;TLMGRGDYVFSDKLNHASIVDGCLMSGTEFRRFRHNDMEHLEGLLKNAPSDVAKLVIADSVFSMDGDIIDLPKTVELCKTYNAWLMIDEAHSLGVLGEKGTGIEEHFNLYGGIDIKMGTLSKTIPSVGGYVAANKDIITYLRHASRAYIFSAALPPAQAAAANEAFKVILDEPERIVK
;
A
#
# COMPACT_ATOMS: atom_id res chain seq x y z
N THR A 1 -3.36 1.17 13.22
CA THR A 1 -2.23 1.53 14.13
C THR A 1 -1.75 2.96 13.91
N LEU A 2 -1.54 3.41 12.65
CA LEU A 2 -1.04 4.77 12.35
C LEU A 2 -2.13 5.84 12.53
N MET A 3 -3.36 5.49 12.20
CA MET A 3 -4.52 6.38 12.23
C MET A 3 -5.49 5.97 13.34
N GLY A 4 -6.24 6.92 13.88
CA GLY A 4 -7.16 6.70 14.97
C GLY A 4 -8.38 7.63 14.93
N ARG A 5 -9.09 7.70 16.04
CA ARG A 5 -10.32 8.50 16.16
C ARG A 5 -10.03 9.99 15.87
N GLY A 6 -10.79 10.57 14.96
CA GLY A 6 -10.64 11.96 14.51
C GLY A 6 -9.79 12.13 13.25
N ASP A 7 -8.98 11.12 12.90
CA ASP A 7 -8.24 11.12 11.64
C ASP A 7 -9.12 10.64 10.48
N TYR A 8 -8.75 10.96 9.27
CA TYR A 8 -9.48 10.60 8.06
C TYR A 8 -8.72 9.55 7.23
N VAL A 9 -9.43 8.51 6.80
CA VAL A 9 -8.93 7.53 5.83
C VAL A 9 -9.80 7.53 4.59
N PHE A 10 -9.18 7.72 3.43
CA PHE A 10 -9.81 7.69 2.13
C PHE A 10 -9.39 6.41 1.40
N SER A 11 -10.34 5.56 1.08
CA SER A 11 -10.09 4.26 0.47
C SER A 11 -10.80 4.13 -0.86
N ASP A 12 -10.13 3.59 -1.86
CA ASP A 12 -10.80 3.20 -3.10
C ASP A 12 -11.91 2.18 -2.81
N LYS A 13 -12.99 2.27 -3.58
CA LYS A 13 -14.17 1.41 -3.39
C LYS A 13 -13.88 -0.07 -3.68
N LEU A 14 -12.91 -0.38 -4.54
CA LEU A 14 -12.54 -1.74 -4.92
C LEU A 14 -11.30 -2.27 -4.19
N ASN A 15 -10.77 -1.53 -3.21
CA ASN A 15 -9.69 -2.04 -2.37
C ASN A 15 -10.02 -3.39 -1.75
N HIS A 16 -8.97 -4.19 -1.53
CA HIS A 16 -9.07 -5.49 -0.91
C HIS A 16 -9.82 -5.44 0.44
N ALA A 17 -10.59 -6.50 0.74
CA ALA A 17 -11.42 -6.57 1.95
C ALA A 17 -10.64 -6.31 3.25
N SER A 18 -9.39 -6.77 3.35
CA SER A 18 -8.55 -6.55 4.52
C SER A 18 -8.26 -5.06 4.78
N ILE A 19 -8.16 -4.24 3.73
CA ILE A 19 -8.00 -2.78 3.85
C ILE A 19 -9.28 -2.19 4.43
N VAL A 20 -10.43 -2.59 3.90
CA VAL A 20 -11.74 -2.12 4.38
C VAL A 20 -11.93 -2.49 5.86
N ASP A 21 -11.66 -3.74 6.23
CA ASP A 21 -11.76 -4.20 7.62
C ASP A 21 -10.79 -3.45 8.54
N GLY A 22 -9.55 -3.24 8.11
CA GLY A 22 -8.55 -2.47 8.84
C GLY A 22 -8.98 -1.01 9.07
N CYS A 23 -9.60 -0.38 8.06
CA CYS A 23 -10.16 0.97 8.18
C CYS A 23 -11.31 1.02 9.17
N LEU A 24 -12.26 0.08 9.09
CA LEU A 24 -13.39 0.00 10.01
C LEU A 24 -12.95 -0.22 11.47
N MET A 25 -11.96 -1.08 11.68
CA MET A 25 -11.42 -1.36 13.03
C MET A 25 -10.58 -0.21 13.60
N SER A 26 -10.10 0.70 12.78
CA SER A 26 -9.25 1.82 13.22
C SER A 26 -10.01 2.87 14.03
N GLY A 27 -11.32 2.98 13.83
CA GLY A 27 -12.16 4.02 14.42
C GLY A 27 -11.99 5.40 13.81
N THR A 28 -11.36 5.48 12.63
CA THR A 28 -11.18 6.71 11.86
C THR A 28 -12.46 7.17 11.19
N GLU A 29 -12.46 8.41 10.69
CA GLU A 29 -13.45 8.89 9.73
C GLU A 29 -13.18 8.23 8.37
N PHE A 30 -13.82 7.07 8.16
CA PHE A 30 -13.62 6.25 6.96
C PHE A 30 -14.49 6.76 5.81
N ARG A 31 -13.85 7.16 4.70
CA ARG A 31 -14.48 7.66 3.48
C ARG A 31 -14.05 6.83 2.28
N ARG A 32 -15.01 6.36 1.48
CA ARG A 32 -14.73 5.60 0.26
C ARG A 32 -14.96 6.48 -0.96
N PHE A 33 -13.95 6.60 -1.84
CA PHE A 33 -14.13 7.23 -3.12
C PHE A 33 -14.51 6.21 -4.20
N ARG A 34 -15.17 6.68 -5.25
CA ARG A 34 -15.50 5.83 -6.40
C ARG A 34 -14.21 5.32 -7.03
N HIS A 35 -14.29 4.08 -7.51
CA HIS A 35 -13.13 3.38 -8.04
C HIS A 35 -12.40 4.21 -9.09
N ASN A 36 -11.11 4.42 -8.85
CA ASN A 36 -10.15 5.18 -9.67
C ASN A 36 -10.65 6.58 -10.10
N ASP A 37 -11.59 7.17 -9.33
CA ASP A 37 -12.19 8.48 -9.59
C ASP A 37 -11.47 9.57 -8.78
N MET A 38 -10.50 10.20 -9.42
CA MET A 38 -9.66 11.21 -8.80
C MET A 38 -10.40 12.52 -8.49
N GLU A 39 -11.44 12.85 -9.25
CA GLU A 39 -12.30 14.03 -8.95
C GLU A 39 -13.09 13.80 -7.66
N HIS A 40 -13.62 12.59 -7.48
CA HIS A 40 -14.32 12.23 -6.25
C HIS A 40 -13.37 12.20 -5.06
N LEU A 41 -12.15 11.63 -5.22
CA LEU A 41 -11.13 11.66 -4.18
C LEU A 41 -10.78 13.10 -3.79
N GLU A 42 -10.55 13.97 -4.76
CA GLU A 42 -10.26 15.39 -4.52
C GLU A 42 -11.37 16.06 -3.73
N GLY A 43 -12.64 15.86 -4.14
CA GLY A 43 -13.80 16.39 -3.44
C GLY A 43 -13.86 15.96 -1.97
N LEU A 44 -13.53 14.70 -1.67
CA LEU A 44 -13.49 14.20 -0.30
C LEU A 44 -12.34 14.81 0.50
N LEU A 45 -11.13 14.91 -0.08
CA LEU A 45 -9.96 15.51 0.56
C LEU A 45 -10.18 16.98 0.87
N LYS A 46 -10.77 17.72 -0.06
CA LYS A 46 -11.10 19.15 0.09
C LYS A 46 -12.09 19.41 1.21
N ASN A 47 -13.04 18.49 1.44
CA ASN A 47 -14.06 18.62 2.47
C ASN A 47 -13.61 18.13 3.85
N ALA A 48 -12.44 17.50 3.96
CA ALA A 48 -11.88 17.10 5.25
C ALA A 48 -11.25 18.31 5.96
N PRO A 49 -11.34 18.39 7.30
CA PRO A 49 -10.69 19.47 8.05
C PRO A 49 -9.18 19.53 7.75
N SER A 50 -8.63 20.74 7.76
CA SER A 50 -7.20 20.96 7.45
C SER A 50 -6.25 20.51 8.54
N ASP A 51 -6.72 20.48 9.78
CA ASP A 51 -5.96 20.22 11.01
C ASP A 51 -5.98 18.77 11.48
N VAL A 52 -6.54 17.87 10.66
CA VAL A 52 -6.57 16.42 10.96
C VAL A 52 -5.58 15.64 10.11
N ALA A 53 -5.11 14.50 10.61
CA ALA A 53 -4.30 13.60 9.82
C ALA A 53 -5.16 12.89 8.75
N LYS A 54 -4.59 12.74 7.56
CA LYS A 54 -5.25 12.16 6.39
C LYS A 54 -4.39 11.04 5.80
N LEU A 55 -5.03 9.93 5.45
CA LEU A 55 -4.39 8.81 4.77
C LEU A 55 -5.24 8.38 3.58
N VAL A 56 -4.66 8.37 2.40
CA VAL A 56 -5.24 7.76 1.20
C VAL A 56 -4.68 6.35 1.07
N ILE A 57 -5.55 5.35 0.84
CA ILE A 57 -5.15 3.96 0.64
C ILE A 57 -5.76 3.43 -0.66
N ALA A 58 -4.92 2.79 -1.49
CA ALA A 58 -5.38 2.11 -2.69
C ALA A 58 -4.53 0.87 -2.99
N ASP A 59 -5.16 -0.13 -3.64
CA ASP A 59 -4.43 -1.19 -4.31
C ASP A 59 -3.70 -0.61 -5.53
N SER A 60 -2.50 -1.04 -5.79
CA SER A 60 -1.74 -0.68 -7.01
C SER A 60 -2.37 -1.27 -8.26
N VAL A 61 -2.73 -2.55 -8.17
CA VAL A 61 -3.50 -3.31 -9.17
C VAL A 61 -4.68 -3.94 -8.48
N PHE A 62 -5.88 -3.65 -8.95
CA PHE A 62 -7.12 -4.16 -8.36
C PHE A 62 -7.37 -5.60 -8.78
N SER A 63 -7.45 -6.50 -7.81
CA SER A 63 -7.41 -7.95 -8.04
C SER A 63 -8.53 -8.52 -8.91
N MET A 64 -9.70 -7.91 -8.90
CA MET A 64 -10.88 -8.43 -9.63
C MET A 64 -10.95 -7.90 -11.06
N ASP A 65 -10.54 -6.66 -11.28
CA ASP A 65 -10.67 -5.97 -12.57
C ASP A 65 -9.33 -5.90 -13.32
N GLY A 66 -8.20 -5.98 -12.59
CA GLY A 66 -6.85 -5.97 -13.16
C GLY A 66 -6.37 -4.59 -13.61
N ASP A 67 -7.11 -3.56 -13.33
CA ASP A 67 -6.72 -2.18 -13.65
C ASP A 67 -5.76 -1.61 -12.61
N ILE A 68 -5.09 -0.54 -13.00
CA ILE A 68 -4.03 0.12 -12.23
C ILE A 68 -4.56 1.46 -11.73
N ILE A 69 -4.25 1.79 -10.46
CA ILE A 69 -4.58 3.11 -9.90
C ILE A 69 -3.88 4.24 -10.68
N ASP A 70 -4.54 5.37 -10.88
CA ASP A 70 -3.88 6.60 -11.36
C ASP A 70 -2.94 7.14 -10.28
N LEU A 71 -1.75 6.52 -10.16
CA LEU A 71 -0.76 6.90 -9.15
C LEU A 71 -0.29 8.34 -9.29
N PRO A 72 0.03 8.87 -10.50
CA PRO A 72 0.47 10.25 -10.64
C PRO A 72 -0.52 11.25 -10.05
N LYS A 73 -1.81 11.10 -10.39
CA LYS A 73 -2.84 12.01 -9.88
C LYS A 73 -3.10 11.81 -8.39
N THR A 74 -3.07 10.57 -7.91
CA THR A 74 -3.21 10.26 -6.47
C THR A 74 -2.10 10.92 -5.66
N VAL A 75 -0.84 10.84 -6.11
CA VAL A 75 0.31 11.49 -5.45
C VAL A 75 0.18 13.01 -5.45
N GLU A 76 -0.25 13.60 -6.58
CA GLU A 76 -0.51 15.05 -6.68
C GLU A 76 -1.54 15.49 -5.63
N LEU A 77 -2.67 14.77 -5.54
CA LEU A 77 -3.72 15.09 -4.58
C LEU A 77 -3.26 14.91 -3.14
N CYS A 78 -2.54 13.84 -2.81
CA CYS A 78 -2.00 13.63 -1.47
C CYS A 78 -1.07 14.78 -1.05
N LYS A 79 -0.19 15.23 -1.93
CA LYS A 79 0.68 16.39 -1.68
C LYS A 79 -0.12 17.68 -1.50
N THR A 80 -1.11 17.93 -2.36
CA THR A 80 -1.93 19.14 -2.32
C THR A 80 -2.71 19.27 -1.02
N TYR A 81 -3.26 18.17 -0.53
CA TYR A 81 -4.14 18.15 0.65
C TYR A 81 -3.44 17.67 1.93
N ASN A 82 -2.11 17.56 1.92
CA ASN A 82 -1.30 17.10 3.05
C ASN A 82 -1.82 15.77 3.63
N ALA A 83 -1.98 14.78 2.76
CA ALA A 83 -2.36 13.42 3.09
C ALA A 83 -1.21 12.46 2.87
N TRP A 84 -1.04 11.46 3.73
CA TRP A 84 -0.17 10.33 3.47
C TRP A 84 -0.78 9.42 2.41
N LEU A 85 0.08 8.76 1.64
CA LEU A 85 -0.31 7.76 0.66
C LEU A 85 0.21 6.39 1.05
N MET A 86 -0.70 5.43 1.18
CA MET A 86 -0.40 4.01 1.31
C MET A 86 -0.85 3.26 0.07
N ILE A 87 0.05 2.46 -0.51
CA ILE A 87 -0.25 1.61 -1.66
C ILE A 87 -0.02 0.14 -1.29
N ASP A 88 -1.01 -0.69 -1.60
CA ASP A 88 -0.91 -2.15 -1.55
C ASP A 88 -0.34 -2.67 -2.87
N GLU A 89 0.87 -3.19 -2.81
CA GLU A 89 1.61 -3.74 -3.94
C GLU A 89 1.42 -5.26 -4.11
N ALA A 90 0.43 -5.84 -3.49
CA ALA A 90 0.24 -7.29 -3.48
C ALA A 90 0.12 -7.91 -4.89
N HIS A 91 -0.36 -7.15 -5.87
CA HIS A 91 -0.51 -7.59 -7.26
C HIS A 91 0.45 -6.92 -8.25
N SER A 92 1.28 -5.96 -7.79
CA SER A 92 2.21 -5.23 -8.66
C SER A 92 3.67 -5.68 -8.51
N LEU A 93 4.08 -6.10 -7.31
CA LEU A 93 5.43 -6.59 -7.06
C LEU A 93 5.72 -7.84 -7.90
N GLY A 94 6.81 -7.81 -8.67
CA GLY A 94 7.19 -8.86 -9.61
C GLY A 94 6.33 -8.90 -10.87
N VAL A 95 5.52 -7.86 -11.13
CA VAL A 95 4.59 -7.77 -12.27
C VAL A 95 4.73 -6.43 -13.01
N LEU A 96 4.66 -5.32 -12.30
CA LEU A 96 4.75 -3.99 -12.88
C LEU A 96 6.19 -3.46 -12.87
N GLY A 97 6.54 -2.74 -13.93
CA GLY A 97 7.87 -2.20 -14.17
C GLY A 97 8.77 -3.20 -14.94
N GLU A 98 9.81 -2.69 -15.58
CA GLU A 98 10.77 -3.51 -16.36
C GLU A 98 11.54 -4.50 -15.48
N LYS A 99 11.80 -4.11 -14.22
CA LYS A 99 12.49 -4.93 -13.22
C LYS A 99 11.53 -5.57 -12.22
N GLY A 100 10.22 -5.36 -12.39
CA GLY A 100 9.18 -5.88 -11.49
C GLY A 100 9.20 -5.26 -10.09
N THR A 101 9.72 -4.05 -9.93
CA THR A 101 9.78 -3.41 -8.60
C THR A 101 8.49 -2.74 -8.18
N GLY A 102 7.47 -2.77 -9.02
CA GLY A 102 6.12 -2.34 -8.69
C GLY A 102 5.68 -1.04 -9.36
N ILE A 103 4.67 -0.40 -8.76
CA ILE A 103 3.94 0.69 -9.40
C ILE A 103 4.76 1.98 -9.56
N GLU A 104 5.70 2.28 -8.66
CA GLU A 104 6.57 3.46 -8.81
C GLU A 104 7.47 3.34 -10.03
N GLU A 105 8.01 2.15 -10.31
CA GLU A 105 8.78 1.89 -11.52
C GLU A 105 7.90 2.02 -12.76
N HIS A 106 6.70 1.45 -12.73
CA HIS A 106 5.76 1.49 -13.85
C HIS A 106 5.47 2.92 -14.33
N PHE A 107 5.29 3.84 -13.38
CA PHE A 107 5.04 5.26 -13.68
C PHE A 107 6.31 6.13 -13.71
N ASN A 108 7.49 5.54 -13.44
CA ASN A 108 8.74 6.27 -13.24
C ASN A 108 8.58 7.44 -12.23
N LEU A 109 7.87 7.17 -11.13
CA LEU A 109 7.49 8.15 -10.12
C LEU A 109 7.89 7.65 -8.74
N TYR A 110 9.08 8.02 -8.27
CA TYR A 110 9.65 7.55 -7.01
C TYR A 110 9.47 8.57 -5.88
N GLY A 111 9.30 8.05 -4.66
CA GLY A 111 9.20 8.87 -3.45
C GLY A 111 7.88 9.60 -3.29
N GLY A 112 6.85 9.17 -4.02
CA GLY A 112 5.48 9.69 -3.89
C GLY A 112 4.60 8.89 -2.94
N ILE A 113 5.05 7.70 -2.51
CA ILE A 113 4.32 6.79 -1.63
C ILE A 113 4.99 6.78 -0.26
N ASP A 114 4.25 7.08 0.80
CA ASP A 114 4.76 7.11 2.17
C ASP A 114 4.86 5.71 2.78
N ILE A 115 3.90 4.84 2.44
CA ILE A 115 3.78 3.49 2.98
C ILE A 115 3.47 2.51 1.85
N LYS A 116 4.30 1.48 1.71
CA LYS A 116 4.03 0.34 0.82
C LYS A 116 3.74 -0.90 1.63
N MET A 117 2.72 -1.61 1.26
CA MET A 117 2.42 -2.96 1.75
C MET A 117 2.63 -3.94 0.62
N GLY A 118 3.16 -5.10 0.92
CA GLY A 118 3.25 -6.21 -0.02
C GLY A 118 3.04 -7.55 0.64
N THR A 119 2.61 -8.52 -0.14
CA THR A 119 2.43 -9.90 0.31
C THR A 119 3.59 -10.80 -0.15
N LEU A 120 3.87 -11.81 0.66
CA LEU A 120 4.85 -12.86 0.33
C LEU A 120 4.18 -14.17 -0.14
N SER A 121 2.92 -14.09 -0.59
CA SER A 121 2.13 -15.27 -0.95
C SER A 121 1.56 -15.24 -2.37
N LYS A 122 2.13 -14.41 -3.25
CA LYS A 122 1.73 -14.29 -4.66
C LYS A 122 2.96 -14.48 -5.56
N THR A 123 3.50 -13.43 -6.15
CA THR A 123 4.75 -13.52 -6.94
C THR A 123 5.89 -14.10 -6.09
N ILE A 124 5.96 -13.73 -4.82
CA ILE A 124 6.86 -14.37 -3.86
C ILE A 124 6.20 -15.65 -3.35
N PRO A 125 6.77 -16.85 -3.58
CA PRO A 125 6.16 -18.15 -3.25
C PRO A 125 6.41 -18.53 -1.78
N SER A 126 5.90 -17.73 -0.85
CA SER A 126 6.06 -17.91 0.58
C SER A 126 4.77 -17.59 1.34
N VAL A 127 4.83 -17.22 2.60
CA VAL A 127 3.70 -16.74 3.41
C VAL A 127 4.07 -15.44 4.14
N GLY A 128 3.05 -14.68 4.53
CA GLY A 128 3.23 -13.43 5.27
C GLY A 128 3.18 -12.20 4.36
N GLY A 129 3.70 -11.10 4.85
CA GLY A 129 3.74 -9.83 4.16
C GLY A 129 4.72 -8.87 4.83
N TYR A 130 4.86 -7.71 4.24
CA TYR A 130 5.74 -6.66 4.74
C TYR A 130 5.10 -5.28 4.59
N VAL A 131 5.60 -4.36 5.39
CA VAL A 131 5.38 -2.92 5.23
C VAL A 131 6.73 -2.25 5.04
N ALA A 132 6.84 -1.42 4.03
CA ALA A 132 8.01 -0.59 3.76
C ALA A 132 7.60 0.89 3.84
N ALA A 133 8.33 1.65 4.65
CA ALA A 133 8.13 3.08 4.88
C ALA A 133 9.43 3.71 5.40
N ASN A 134 9.41 5.00 5.71
CA ASN A 134 10.53 5.63 6.38
C ASN A 134 10.81 5.01 7.76
N LYS A 135 12.02 5.25 8.29
CA LYS A 135 12.50 4.65 9.53
C LYS A 135 11.57 4.93 10.73
N ASP A 136 11.01 6.12 10.81
CA ASP A 136 10.21 6.55 11.96
C ASP A 136 8.87 5.84 11.97
N ILE A 137 8.21 5.73 10.81
CA ILE A 137 6.98 4.94 10.64
C ILE A 137 7.22 3.47 11.00
N ILE A 138 8.29 2.86 10.50
CA ILE A 138 8.62 1.45 10.79
C ILE A 138 8.94 1.26 12.28
N THR A 139 9.67 2.17 12.89
CA THR A 139 9.96 2.12 14.32
C THR A 139 8.67 2.20 15.13
N TYR A 140 7.78 3.14 14.79
CA TYR A 140 6.48 3.25 15.45
C TYR A 140 5.64 1.99 15.29
N LEU A 141 5.53 1.44 14.07
CA LEU A 141 4.76 0.21 13.82
C LEU A 141 5.27 -0.98 14.63
N ARG A 142 6.59 -1.15 14.75
CA ARG A 142 7.18 -2.23 15.56
C ARG A 142 6.82 -2.15 17.03
N HIS A 143 6.59 -0.96 17.57
CA HIS A 143 6.28 -0.75 18.99
C HIS A 143 4.78 -0.60 19.28
N ALA A 144 3.98 -0.23 18.29
CA ALA A 144 2.57 0.11 18.49
C ALA A 144 1.60 -0.85 17.77
N SER A 145 2.06 -1.59 16.74
CA SER A 145 1.16 -2.48 15.99
C SER A 145 0.87 -3.77 16.76
N ARG A 146 -0.36 -3.89 17.25
CA ARG A 146 -0.83 -5.08 17.96
C ARG A 146 -0.71 -6.34 17.10
N ALA A 147 -1.05 -6.26 15.83
CA ALA A 147 -0.93 -7.38 14.91
C ALA A 147 0.50 -7.87 14.73
N TYR A 148 1.49 -6.96 14.79
CA TYR A 148 2.90 -7.31 14.74
C TYR A 148 3.39 -7.90 16.08
N ILE A 149 3.03 -7.28 17.20
CA ILE A 149 3.54 -7.64 18.53
C ILE A 149 2.97 -8.98 19.01
N PHE A 150 1.69 -9.24 18.77
CA PHE A 150 0.96 -10.40 19.31
C PHE A 150 0.77 -11.55 18.31
N SER A 151 1.42 -11.49 17.14
CA SER A 151 1.44 -12.59 16.17
C SER A 151 2.76 -13.36 16.24
N ALA A 152 2.70 -14.64 15.88
CA ALA A 152 3.91 -15.44 15.74
C ALA A 152 4.79 -14.90 14.59
N ALA A 153 6.10 -14.98 14.78
CA ALA A 153 7.06 -14.56 13.76
C ALA A 153 6.98 -15.45 12.51
N LEU A 154 7.33 -14.87 11.36
CA LEU A 154 7.50 -15.62 10.12
C LEU A 154 8.55 -16.73 10.31
N PRO A 155 8.25 -18.01 9.96
CA PRO A 155 9.21 -19.09 10.10
C PRO A 155 10.49 -18.83 9.27
N PRO A 156 11.68 -19.17 9.78
CA PRO A 156 12.96 -18.88 9.09
C PRO A 156 13.04 -19.44 7.66
N ALA A 157 12.47 -20.62 7.43
CA ALA A 157 12.45 -21.22 6.08
C ALA A 157 11.64 -20.38 5.09
N GLN A 158 10.51 -19.81 5.52
CA GLN A 158 9.68 -18.95 4.71
C GLN A 158 10.33 -17.59 4.46
N ALA A 159 11.02 -17.05 5.45
CA ALA A 159 11.81 -15.83 5.29
C ALA A 159 12.97 -16.04 4.29
N ALA A 160 13.66 -17.19 4.37
CA ALA A 160 14.73 -17.55 3.44
C ALA A 160 14.21 -17.72 2.00
N ALA A 161 13.06 -18.40 1.82
CA ALA A 161 12.42 -18.55 0.52
C ALA A 161 12.02 -17.20 -0.10
N ALA A 162 11.44 -16.31 0.71
CA ALA A 162 11.09 -14.96 0.27
C ALA A 162 12.33 -14.16 -0.13
N ASN A 163 13.40 -14.22 0.66
CA ASN A 163 14.66 -13.52 0.34
C ASN A 163 15.28 -14.02 -0.96
N GLU A 164 15.25 -15.34 -1.21
CA GLU A 164 15.76 -15.90 -2.46
C GLU A 164 14.91 -15.50 -3.66
N ALA A 165 13.57 -15.47 -3.51
CA ALA A 165 12.68 -15.01 -4.57
C ALA A 165 12.95 -13.54 -4.95
N PHE A 166 13.23 -12.65 -3.99
CA PHE A 166 13.63 -11.28 -4.28
C PHE A 166 14.94 -11.20 -5.07
N LYS A 167 15.92 -12.06 -4.75
CA LYS A 167 17.16 -12.12 -5.53
C LYS A 167 16.90 -12.56 -6.97
N VAL A 168 16.08 -13.60 -7.16
CA VAL A 168 15.69 -14.06 -8.51
C VAL A 168 15.03 -12.94 -9.31
N ILE A 169 14.13 -12.15 -8.72
CA ILE A 169 13.52 -10.99 -9.37
C ILE A 169 14.58 -9.97 -9.82
N LEU A 170 15.57 -9.70 -8.97
CA LEU A 170 16.62 -8.73 -9.26
C LEU A 170 17.67 -9.23 -10.26
N ASP A 171 18.03 -10.52 -10.18
CA ASP A 171 19.11 -11.11 -10.95
C ASP A 171 18.65 -11.65 -12.32
N GLU A 172 17.36 -11.97 -12.46
CA GLU A 172 16.75 -12.58 -13.65
C GLU A 172 15.53 -11.76 -14.15
N PRO A 173 15.72 -10.47 -14.51
CA PRO A 173 14.60 -9.57 -14.88
C PRO A 173 13.84 -10.04 -16.14
N GLU A 174 14.44 -10.89 -16.96
CA GLU A 174 13.78 -11.49 -18.13
C GLU A 174 12.58 -12.38 -17.77
N ARG A 175 12.45 -12.81 -16.52
CA ARG A 175 11.26 -13.53 -16.05
C ARG A 175 10.03 -12.62 -15.90
N ILE A 176 10.24 -11.33 -15.76
CA ILE A 176 9.18 -10.33 -15.61
C ILE A 176 8.60 -9.94 -16.97
N VAL A 177 9.48 -9.85 -17.97
CA VAL A 177 9.11 -9.46 -19.33
C VAL A 177 8.48 -10.65 -20.05
N LYS A 178 7.17 -10.66 -20.18
CA LYS A 178 6.42 -11.61 -21.04
C LYS A 178 5.51 -10.87 -21.99
#